data_6fbf980d5c431d094377b338fb9d35ca
#
_entry.id   6fbf980d5c431d094377b338fb9d35ca
#
_cell.length_a   1.000
_cell.length_b   1.000
_cell.length_c   1.000
_cell.angle_alpha   90.00
_cell.angle_beta   90.00
_cell.angle_gamma   90.00
#
_symmetry.space_group_name_H-M   'P 1'
#
loop_
_entity.id
_entity.type
_entity.pdbx_description
1 polymer ?
#
loop_
_entity_poly.entity_id
_entity_poly.type
_entity_poly.pdbx_seq_one_letter_code
_entity_poly.pdbx_strand_id
1 'polypeptide(L)'
;MSRRRLLEAAGAGAATLALSRRAAAQDAGPVLKIGSMGPFTGPASRTGAEIKNGVMLALEDAKAAGEIPVVVDGKKRDVEVVWVDSESSPETGIKAYTDAITRQGIQFAMNGWHSSVAMAVSELTSTYKIVHVGDLGETQFLAEKMAKDPAKYKGWFKGWPSPPVLAGLFGPPLKQFIGTGAWKPANMKAAILVEDTDFGRGWGEAAIKSLSEAGFEVEPYDVAALDETEFGPLLLKYRAKGVSLVGMTSTGSIAVANFTKQFRQQQIKALLIAHGLTWFSEWPQLTGDASNYAVAIDSPYAISPEQKAWLDHYKQRFSTDPSIAAGGITYDYARLSIKAINQAGTLDFDKLADTIRGMPYKGVWNMYRWSTEPGPNALAPNEVMTGGFMQGFFFPMAQFMGGKANVVYPTEYQTAPFEAPPWLKA
;
A
#
# COMPACT_ATOMS: atom_id res chain seq x y z
N MET A 1 13.25 27.59 -60.64
CA MET A 1 14.16 27.41 -59.48
C MET A 1 15.24 26.43 -59.83
N SER A 2 16.54 26.84 -59.76
CA SER A 2 17.64 25.99 -60.19
C SER A 2 17.93 24.87 -59.17
N ARG A 3 18.35 23.68 -59.64
CA ARG A 3 18.73 22.51 -58.79
C ARG A 3 19.70 22.86 -57.62
N ARG A 4 20.48 23.92 -57.81
CA ARG A 4 21.47 24.42 -56.88
C ARG A 4 20.79 25.03 -55.59
N ARG A 5 19.68 25.77 -55.73
CA ARG A 5 18.91 26.35 -54.62
C ARG A 5 18.13 25.31 -53.81
N LEU A 6 17.73 24.20 -54.44
CA LEU A 6 17.09 23.07 -53.76
C LEU A 6 18.08 22.30 -52.89
N LEU A 7 19.33 22.15 -53.31
CA LEU A 7 20.38 21.48 -52.53
C LEU A 7 20.87 22.33 -51.36
N GLU A 8 20.91 23.65 -51.52
CA GLU A 8 21.25 24.58 -50.39
C GLU A 8 20.16 24.64 -49.35
N ALA A 9 18.87 24.58 -49.70
CA ALA A 9 17.75 24.52 -48.76
C ALA A 9 17.66 23.17 -48.04
N ALA A 10 17.97 22.06 -48.70
CA ALA A 10 18.03 20.73 -48.10
C ALA A 10 19.24 20.58 -47.16
N GLY A 11 20.37 21.21 -47.47
CA GLY A 11 21.55 21.22 -46.62
C GLY A 11 21.36 22.03 -45.33
N ALA A 12 20.67 23.19 -45.40
CA ALA A 12 20.37 24.02 -44.22
C ALA A 12 19.37 23.37 -43.30
N GLY A 13 18.34 22.67 -43.81
CA GLY A 13 17.36 21.92 -43.00
C GLY A 13 17.97 20.71 -42.32
N ALA A 14 18.88 20.00 -42.95
CA ALA A 14 19.59 18.87 -42.38
C ALA A 14 20.60 19.30 -41.28
N ALA A 15 21.26 20.43 -41.46
CA ALA A 15 22.21 21.00 -40.50
C ALA A 15 21.48 21.51 -39.21
N THR A 16 20.32 22.15 -39.37
CA THR A 16 19.52 22.62 -38.24
C THR A 16 18.91 21.45 -37.44
N LEU A 17 18.47 20.38 -38.12
CA LEU A 17 18.02 19.15 -37.46
C LEU A 17 19.15 18.38 -36.76
N ALA A 18 20.35 18.39 -37.31
CA ALA A 18 21.54 17.77 -36.70
C ALA A 18 22.06 18.57 -35.50
N LEU A 19 21.99 19.90 -35.56
CA LEU A 19 22.35 20.78 -34.45
C LEU A 19 21.36 20.72 -33.31
N SER A 20 20.03 20.65 -33.59
CA SER A 20 19.02 20.48 -32.56
C SER A 20 19.08 19.10 -31.89
N ARG A 21 19.40 18.02 -32.63
CA ARG A 21 19.67 16.70 -32.09
C ARG A 21 20.96 16.63 -31.27
N ARG A 22 22.00 17.37 -31.63
CA ARG A 22 23.23 17.46 -30.83
C ARG A 22 23.04 18.28 -29.58
N ALA A 23 22.29 19.37 -29.59
CA ALA A 23 21.97 20.15 -28.40
C ALA A 23 21.11 19.31 -27.42
N ALA A 24 20.10 18.59 -27.93
CA ALA A 24 19.31 17.69 -27.12
C ALA A 24 20.13 16.51 -26.52
N ALA A 25 21.16 16.03 -27.22
CA ALA A 25 22.05 14.99 -26.71
C ALA A 25 23.09 15.51 -25.70
N GLN A 26 23.41 16.80 -25.73
CA GLN A 26 24.32 17.41 -24.74
C GLN A 26 23.65 17.69 -23.39
N ASP A 27 22.30 17.82 -23.35
CA ASP A 27 21.52 18.01 -22.15
C ASP A 27 21.03 16.68 -21.50
N ALA A 28 21.20 15.55 -22.20
CA ALA A 28 20.81 14.25 -21.70
C ALA A 28 21.87 13.69 -20.73
N GLY A 29 21.44 13.42 -19.50
CA GLY A 29 22.22 12.63 -18.54
C GLY A 29 22.05 11.13 -18.76
N PRO A 30 22.77 10.28 -17.99
CA PRO A 30 22.51 8.84 -17.98
C PRO A 30 21.08 8.58 -17.46
N VAL A 31 20.48 7.49 -17.92
CA VAL A 31 19.15 7.05 -17.44
C VAL A 31 19.16 6.93 -15.92
N LEU A 32 18.14 7.46 -15.26
CA LEU A 32 17.93 7.28 -13.84
C LEU A 32 17.28 5.92 -13.60
N LYS A 33 17.95 5.05 -12.87
CA LYS A 33 17.40 3.75 -12.45
C LYS A 33 16.76 3.85 -11.09
N ILE A 34 15.47 3.53 -11.04
CA ILE A 34 14.66 3.51 -9.80
C ILE A 34 14.30 2.07 -9.48
N GLY A 35 14.67 1.59 -8.28
CA GLY A 35 14.23 0.29 -7.79
C GLY A 35 12.78 0.35 -7.34
N SER A 36 11.91 -0.53 -7.84
CA SER A 36 10.59 -0.76 -7.26
C SER A 36 10.58 -2.14 -6.63
N MET A 37 10.41 -2.18 -5.29
CA MET A 37 10.38 -3.42 -4.55
C MET A 37 8.96 -3.98 -4.44
N GLY A 38 8.84 -5.31 -4.47
CA GLY A 38 7.58 -6.00 -4.25
C GLY A 38 7.74 -7.52 -4.27
N PRO A 39 6.70 -8.27 -3.88
CA PRO A 39 6.67 -9.73 -3.95
C PRO A 39 6.21 -10.16 -5.36
N PHE A 40 7.07 -10.01 -6.36
CA PHE A 40 6.70 -10.27 -7.76
C PHE A 40 6.58 -11.75 -8.08
N THR A 41 7.17 -12.61 -7.25
CA THR A 41 6.95 -14.06 -7.21
C THR A 41 6.65 -14.51 -5.77
N GLY A 42 6.34 -15.80 -5.56
CA GLY A 42 6.02 -16.35 -4.24
C GLY A 42 4.55 -16.15 -3.80
N PRO A 43 4.25 -16.32 -2.50
CA PRO A 43 2.88 -16.38 -1.98
C PRO A 43 2.02 -15.12 -2.23
N ALA A 44 2.63 -13.94 -2.30
CA ALA A 44 1.94 -12.68 -2.57
C ALA A 44 2.16 -12.14 -4.00
N SER A 45 2.46 -13.01 -4.97
CA SER A 45 2.75 -12.61 -6.36
C SER A 45 1.59 -11.87 -7.05
N ARG A 46 0.33 -12.13 -6.66
CA ARG A 46 -0.84 -11.37 -7.13
C ARG A 46 -0.74 -9.89 -6.75
N THR A 47 -0.41 -9.61 -5.50
CA THR A 47 -0.12 -8.25 -5.02
C THR A 47 1.06 -7.64 -5.77
N GLY A 48 2.11 -8.42 -6.03
CA GLY A 48 3.25 -7.98 -6.84
C GLY A 48 2.86 -7.54 -8.25
N ALA A 49 1.94 -8.25 -8.90
CA ALA A 49 1.41 -7.86 -10.21
C ALA A 49 0.66 -6.52 -10.16
N GLU A 50 -0.14 -6.28 -9.12
CA GLU A 50 -0.84 -5.01 -8.90
C GLU A 50 0.13 -3.85 -8.67
N ILE A 51 1.20 -4.06 -7.89
CA ILE A 51 2.27 -3.08 -7.69
C ILE A 51 2.93 -2.72 -9.05
N LYS A 52 3.26 -3.72 -9.86
CA LYS A 52 3.82 -3.47 -11.22
C LYS A 52 2.89 -2.62 -12.07
N ASN A 53 1.62 -2.95 -12.11
CA ASN A 53 0.63 -2.22 -12.89
C ASN A 53 0.50 -0.76 -12.41
N GLY A 54 0.41 -0.54 -11.10
CA GLY A 54 0.34 0.80 -10.52
C GLY A 54 1.55 1.67 -10.90
N VAL A 55 2.75 1.12 -10.76
CA VAL A 55 4.00 1.81 -11.14
C VAL A 55 4.07 2.09 -12.63
N MET A 56 3.71 1.12 -13.48
CA MET A 56 3.74 1.30 -14.94
C MET A 56 2.80 2.42 -15.36
N LEU A 57 1.55 2.42 -14.86
CA LEU A 57 0.58 3.48 -15.15
C LEU A 57 1.07 4.85 -14.68
N ALA A 58 1.67 4.92 -13.48
CA ALA A 58 2.21 6.15 -12.92
C ALA A 58 3.30 6.76 -13.79
N LEU A 59 4.19 5.93 -14.36
CA LEU A 59 5.26 6.40 -15.23
C LEU A 59 4.74 6.80 -16.62
N GLU A 60 3.75 6.09 -17.16
CA GLU A 60 3.08 6.45 -18.40
C GLU A 60 2.42 7.83 -18.25
N ASP A 61 1.69 8.06 -17.14
CA ASP A 61 1.04 9.34 -16.85
C ASP A 61 2.04 10.45 -16.56
N ALA A 62 3.14 10.17 -15.83
CA ALA A 62 4.21 11.14 -15.60
C ALA A 62 4.88 11.58 -16.90
N LYS A 63 5.08 10.65 -17.84
CA LYS A 63 5.61 10.94 -19.16
C LYS A 63 4.64 11.77 -19.99
N ALA A 64 3.36 11.43 -19.99
CA ALA A 64 2.30 12.17 -20.65
C ALA A 64 2.15 13.60 -20.09
N ALA A 65 2.36 13.78 -18.78
CA ALA A 65 2.37 15.08 -18.11
C ALA A 65 3.67 15.89 -18.31
N GLY A 66 4.68 15.34 -18.98
CA GLY A 66 5.98 16.01 -19.18
C GLY A 66 6.86 16.06 -17.93
N GLU A 67 6.59 15.24 -16.92
CA GLU A 67 7.37 15.12 -15.67
C GLU A 67 8.59 14.19 -15.85
N ILE A 68 8.57 13.35 -16.88
CA ILE A 68 9.70 12.55 -17.36
C ILE A 68 10.04 13.03 -18.79
N PRO A 69 11.33 13.31 -19.09
CA PRO A 69 12.53 13.05 -18.29
C PRO A 69 12.64 13.95 -17.06
N VAL A 70 13.12 13.37 -15.95
CA VAL A 70 13.38 14.12 -14.72
C VAL A 70 14.64 14.97 -14.83
N VAL A 71 14.71 16.07 -14.08
CA VAL A 71 15.90 16.93 -14.06
C VAL A 71 16.72 16.65 -12.79
N VAL A 72 17.95 16.20 -12.97
CA VAL A 72 18.88 15.89 -11.87
C VAL A 72 20.22 16.56 -12.16
N ASP A 73 20.67 17.42 -11.25
CA ASP A 73 21.92 18.21 -11.38
C ASP A 73 21.98 18.98 -12.73
N GLY A 74 20.84 19.58 -13.12
CA GLY A 74 20.68 20.34 -14.35
C GLY A 74 20.61 19.51 -15.63
N LYS A 75 20.61 18.19 -15.54
CA LYS A 75 20.54 17.28 -16.71
C LYS A 75 19.20 16.54 -16.75
N LYS A 76 18.63 16.44 -17.96
CA LYS A 76 17.45 15.61 -18.20
C LYS A 76 17.85 14.13 -18.21
N ARG A 77 17.15 13.32 -17.46
CA ARG A 77 17.36 11.87 -17.38
C ARG A 77 16.04 11.13 -17.61
N ASP A 78 16.02 10.20 -18.53
CA ASP A 78 14.91 9.25 -18.64
C ASP A 78 14.89 8.33 -17.41
N VAL A 79 13.75 7.70 -17.14
CA VAL A 79 13.56 6.84 -15.98
C VAL A 79 13.40 5.40 -16.44
N GLU A 80 14.16 4.50 -15.82
CA GLU A 80 14.07 3.04 -15.97
C GLU A 80 13.74 2.43 -14.61
N VAL A 81 12.76 1.52 -14.55
CA VAL A 81 12.45 0.77 -13.33
C VAL A 81 13.19 -0.55 -13.28
N VAL A 82 13.88 -0.77 -12.19
CA VAL A 82 14.47 -2.05 -11.80
C VAL A 82 13.52 -2.73 -10.82
N TRP A 83 12.99 -3.90 -11.20
CA TRP A 83 12.08 -4.66 -10.36
C TRP A 83 12.86 -5.48 -9.33
N VAL A 84 12.67 -5.16 -8.06
CA VAL A 84 13.36 -5.81 -6.93
C VAL A 84 12.41 -6.83 -6.30
N ASP A 85 12.55 -8.09 -6.67
CA ASP A 85 11.68 -9.16 -6.20
C ASP A 85 12.11 -9.65 -4.82
N SER A 86 11.23 -9.52 -3.84
CA SER A 86 11.45 -10.03 -2.49
C SER A 86 11.03 -11.49 -2.30
N GLU A 87 10.27 -12.07 -3.23
CA GLU A 87 9.68 -13.41 -3.12
C GLU A 87 8.93 -13.64 -1.78
N SER A 88 8.45 -12.56 -1.16
CA SER A 88 7.87 -12.56 0.20
C SER A 88 8.85 -13.00 1.31
N SER A 89 10.16 -12.93 1.06
CA SER A 89 11.24 -13.38 1.96
C SER A 89 12.20 -12.26 2.30
N PRO A 90 12.50 -12.00 3.58
CA PRO A 90 13.51 -11.03 4.00
C PRO A 90 14.90 -11.32 3.42
N GLU A 91 15.31 -12.59 3.40
CA GLU A 91 16.62 -12.98 2.88
C GLU A 91 16.74 -12.69 1.38
N THR A 92 15.73 -13.07 0.60
CA THR A 92 15.67 -12.77 -0.84
C THR A 92 15.60 -11.28 -1.07
N GLY A 93 14.80 -10.55 -0.29
CA GLY A 93 14.69 -9.09 -0.36
C GLY A 93 16.03 -8.38 -0.15
N ILE A 94 16.82 -8.76 0.86
CA ILE A 94 18.18 -8.21 1.09
C ILE A 94 19.07 -8.47 -0.12
N LYS A 95 19.10 -9.69 -0.63
CA LYS A 95 19.94 -10.05 -1.79
C LYS A 95 19.54 -9.26 -3.04
N ALA A 96 18.25 -9.23 -3.37
CA ALA A 96 17.73 -8.53 -4.54
C ALA A 96 17.95 -7.01 -4.44
N TYR A 97 17.72 -6.42 -3.27
CA TYR A 97 17.92 -4.99 -3.05
C TYR A 97 19.41 -4.62 -3.12
N THR A 98 20.29 -5.41 -2.52
CA THR A 98 21.75 -5.22 -2.60
C THR A 98 22.26 -5.35 -4.04
N ASP A 99 21.76 -6.33 -4.79
CA ASP A 99 22.07 -6.50 -6.22
C ASP A 99 21.60 -5.32 -7.07
N ALA A 100 20.37 -4.86 -6.84
CA ALA A 100 19.82 -3.70 -7.53
C ALA A 100 20.69 -2.44 -7.31
N ILE A 101 21.22 -2.23 -6.11
CA ILE A 101 22.10 -1.11 -5.80
C ILE A 101 23.50 -1.31 -6.44
N THR A 102 24.15 -2.45 -6.17
CA THR A 102 25.58 -2.62 -6.43
C THR A 102 25.90 -3.04 -7.85
N ARG A 103 25.03 -3.80 -8.51
CA ARG A 103 25.22 -4.32 -9.87
C ARG A 103 24.32 -3.66 -10.90
N GLN A 104 23.04 -3.41 -10.57
CA GLN A 104 22.12 -2.81 -11.53
C GLN A 104 22.15 -1.28 -11.48
N GLY A 105 22.65 -0.69 -10.38
CA GLY A 105 22.92 0.73 -10.24
C GLY A 105 21.69 1.60 -10.02
N ILE A 106 20.72 1.13 -9.23
CA ILE A 106 19.61 1.99 -8.80
C ILE A 106 20.15 3.14 -7.94
N GLN A 107 19.54 4.31 -8.09
CA GLN A 107 19.92 5.54 -7.40
C GLN A 107 18.81 6.07 -6.48
N PHE A 108 17.65 5.46 -6.53
CA PHE A 108 16.45 5.73 -5.74
C PHE A 108 15.63 4.44 -5.65
N ALA A 109 14.84 4.27 -4.58
CA ALA A 109 13.98 3.12 -4.43
C ALA A 109 12.57 3.52 -3.96
N MET A 110 11.59 2.71 -4.28
CA MET A 110 10.21 2.92 -3.89
C MET A 110 9.45 1.61 -3.69
N ASN A 111 8.33 1.72 -3.00
CA ASN A 111 7.40 0.62 -2.74
C ASN A 111 8.00 -0.48 -1.86
N GLY A 112 7.25 -1.51 -1.64
CA GLY A 112 7.50 -2.64 -0.77
C GLY A 112 6.16 -3.17 -0.30
N TRP A 113 6.15 -4.32 0.35
CA TRP A 113 4.90 -4.91 0.80
C TRP A 113 4.99 -5.53 2.18
N HIS A 114 5.89 -6.51 2.36
CA HIS A 114 5.98 -7.28 3.59
C HIS A 114 6.77 -6.55 4.68
N SER A 115 6.22 -6.50 5.86
CA SER A 115 6.84 -5.90 7.04
C SER A 115 8.20 -6.51 7.39
N SER A 116 8.32 -7.82 7.32
CA SER A 116 9.60 -8.52 7.59
C SER A 116 10.66 -8.19 6.55
N VAL A 117 10.28 -7.99 5.28
CA VAL A 117 11.19 -7.51 4.23
C VAL A 117 11.59 -6.06 4.49
N ALA A 118 10.62 -5.19 4.78
CA ALA A 118 10.88 -3.78 5.12
C ALA A 118 11.85 -3.65 6.31
N MET A 119 11.63 -4.43 7.38
CA MET A 119 12.52 -4.50 8.55
C MET A 119 13.97 -4.82 8.17
N ALA A 120 14.16 -5.73 7.22
CA ALA A 120 15.46 -6.18 6.78
C ALA A 120 16.16 -5.20 5.82
N VAL A 121 15.43 -4.68 4.82
CA VAL A 121 16.03 -3.82 3.78
C VAL A 121 16.17 -2.36 4.21
N SER A 122 15.37 -1.88 5.18
CA SER A 122 15.51 -0.51 5.71
C SER A 122 16.92 -0.20 6.24
N GLU A 123 17.62 -1.22 6.75
CA GLU A 123 19.00 -1.11 7.22
C GLU A 123 19.99 -0.73 6.09
N LEU A 124 19.67 -1.07 4.84
CA LEU A 124 20.54 -0.85 3.69
C LEU A 124 20.50 0.60 3.20
N THR A 125 19.41 1.34 3.43
CA THR A 125 19.25 2.72 2.95
C THR A 125 20.32 3.64 3.52
N SER A 126 20.60 3.55 4.82
CA SER A 126 21.65 4.31 5.48
C SER A 126 23.04 3.91 5.00
N THR A 127 23.28 2.60 4.83
CA THR A 127 24.57 2.05 4.40
C THR A 127 24.92 2.52 2.98
N TYR A 128 23.96 2.44 2.06
CA TYR A 128 24.18 2.76 0.65
C TYR A 128 23.77 4.20 0.27
N LYS A 129 23.27 5.00 1.22
CA LYS A 129 22.78 6.37 0.98
C LYS A 129 21.74 6.42 -0.15
N ILE A 130 20.81 5.49 -0.11
CA ILE A 130 19.67 5.42 -1.03
C ILE A 130 18.40 5.86 -0.33
N VAL A 131 17.65 6.78 -0.92
CA VAL A 131 16.31 7.14 -0.44
C VAL A 131 15.31 6.10 -0.94
N HIS A 132 14.47 5.61 -0.03
CA HIS A 132 13.39 4.65 -0.31
C HIS A 132 12.06 5.23 0.17
N VAL A 133 11.08 5.31 -0.74
CA VAL A 133 9.79 5.96 -0.48
C VAL A 133 8.63 5.00 -0.66
N GLY A 134 7.69 5.03 0.28
CA GLY A 134 6.40 4.37 0.09
C GLY A 134 6.43 2.87 0.31
N ASP A 135 7.33 2.37 1.16
CA ASP A 135 7.23 0.98 1.61
C ASP A 135 5.94 0.78 2.41
N LEU A 136 5.15 -0.23 2.01
CA LEU A 136 3.85 -0.54 2.59
C LEU A 136 3.92 -1.52 3.77
N GLY A 137 5.12 -1.85 4.25
CA GLY A 137 5.30 -2.66 5.47
C GLY A 137 4.62 -2.01 6.67
N GLU A 138 3.57 -2.64 7.15
CA GLU A 138 2.67 -2.05 8.17
C GLU A 138 3.25 -2.08 9.59
N THR A 139 4.16 -3.02 9.91
CA THR A 139 4.58 -3.30 11.29
C THR A 139 4.98 -2.07 12.11
N GLN A 140 4.54 -2.03 13.36
CA GLN A 140 4.96 -1.04 14.36
C GLN A 140 6.45 -1.17 14.73
N PHE A 141 7.01 -2.38 14.67
CA PHE A 141 8.41 -2.61 15.08
C PHE A 141 9.40 -1.84 14.19
N LEU A 142 9.08 -1.61 12.91
CA LEU A 142 9.86 -0.73 12.06
C LEU A 142 9.74 0.74 12.50
N ALA A 143 8.54 1.21 12.80
CA ALA A 143 8.32 2.56 13.30
C ALA A 143 9.07 2.80 14.63
N GLU A 144 9.05 1.83 15.54
CA GLU A 144 9.81 1.90 16.79
C GLU A 144 11.32 2.02 16.56
N LYS A 145 11.88 1.27 15.60
CA LYS A 145 13.29 1.41 15.18
C LYS A 145 13.57 2.79 14.61
N MET A 146 12.70 3.30 13.74
CA MET A 146 12.82 4.64 13.13
C MET A 146 12.75 5.74 14.19
N ALA A 147 11.83 5.62 15.15
CA ALA A 147 11.70 6.57 16.26
C ALA A 147 12.92 6.56 17.19
N LYS A 148 13.54 5.39 17.40
CA LYS A 148 14.72 5.23 18.25
C LYS A 148 15.99 5.79 17.62
N ASP A 149 16.13 5.70 16.30
CA ASP A 149 17.30 6.20 15.56
C ASP A 149 16.87 6.89 14.24
N PRO A 150 16.27 8.09 14.34
CA PRO A 150 15.77 8.79 13.16
C PRO A 150 16.86 9.22 12.18
N ALA A 151 18.10 9.40 12.65
CA ALA A 151 19.22 9.73 11.78
C ALA A 151 19.62 8.56 10.87
N LYS A 152 19.59 7.35 11.39
CA LYS A 152 19.86 6.13 10.62
C LYS A 152 18.81 5.90 9.54
N TYR A 153 17.52 6.09 9.86
CA TYR A 153 16.42 5.87 8.95
C TYR A 153 15.97 7.12 8.18
N LYS A 154 16.80 8.17 8.13
CA LYS A 154 16.49 9.43 7.45
C LYS A 154 16.03 9.25 6.00
N GLY A 155 16.57 8.27 5.29
CA GLY A 155 16.24 7.96 3.89
C GLY A 155 15.10 6.94 3.70
N TRP A 156 14.53 6.40 4.78
CA TRP A 156 13.44 5.45 4.70
C TRP A 156 12.10 6.13 5.01
N PHE A 157 11.16 6.06 4.06
CA PHE A 157 9.83 6.65 4.19
C PHE A 157 8.79 5.53 4.21
N LYS A 158 8.30 5.22 5.43
CA LYS A 158 7.29 4.19 5.67
C LYS A 158 5.93 4.64 5.13
N GLY A 159 5.49 4.04 4.05
CA GLY A 159 4.34 4.46 3.24
C GLY A 159 2.99 3.92 3.69
N TRP A 160 2.95 3.15 4.76
CA TRP A 160 1.72 2.63 5.34
C TRP A 160 1.72 2.86 6.84
N PRO A 161 0.60 3.33 7.44
CA PRO A 161 0.54 3.58 8.88
C PRO A 161 0.73 2.31 9.70
N SER A 162 1.26 2.46 10.91
CA SER A 162 1.48 1.34 11.82
C SER A 162 0.19 0.81 12.44
N PRO A 163 0.12 -0.48 12.81
CA PRO A 163 -1.08 -1.13 13.34
C PRO A 163 -1.72 -0.40 14.53
N PRO A 164 -1.00 0.18 15.51
CA PRO A 164 -1.63 0.91 16.60
C PRO A 164 -2.45 2.12 16.14
N VAL A 165 -2.06 2.76 15.02
CA VAL A 165 -2.81 3.86 14.42
C VAL A 165 -4.02 3.31 13.66
N LEU A 166 -3.86 2.24 12.86
CA LEU A 166 -4.92 1.64 12.07
C LEU A 166 -5.95 0.89 12.92
N ALA A 167 -5.50 0.09 13.89
CA ALA A 167 -6.39 -0.67 14.74
C ALA A 167 -7.29 0.24 15.60
N GLY A 168 -6.80 1.42 15.97
CA GLY A 168 -7.62 2.45 16.61
C GLY A 168 -8.85 2.85 15.79
N LEU A 169 -8.83 2.63 14.48
CA LEU A 169 -9.96 2.94 13.60
C LEU A 169 -11.10 1.91 13.68
N PHE A 170 -10.88 0.69 14.21
CA PHE A 170 -11.95 -0.32 14.37
C PHE A 170 -12.95 0.03 15.47
N GLY A 171 -12.47 0.58 16.58
CA GLY A 171 -13.32 0.87 17.76
C GLY A 171 -14.50 1.81 17.47
N PRO A 172 -14.28 3.00 16.86
CA PRO A 172 -15.35 3.97 16.63
C PRO A 172 -16.54 3.44 15.81
N PRO A 173 -16.36 2.80 14.61
CA PRO A 173 -17.48 2.27 13.85
C PRO A 173 -18.21 1.13 14.58
N LEU A 174 -17.49 0.23 15.24
CA LEU A 174 -18.14 -0.86 16.00
C LEU A 174 -18.98 -0.31 17.15
N LYS A 175 -18.48 0.69 17.91
CA LYS A 175 -19.26 1.38 18.94
C LYS A 175 -20.49 2.08 18.36
N GLN A 176 -20.36 2.72 17.20
CA GLN A 176 -21.50 3.35 16.53
C GLN A 176 -22.55 2.33 16.13
N PHE A 177 -22.17 1.20 15.49
CA PHE A 177 -23.11 0.17 15.08
C PHE A 177 -23.84 -0.46 16.27
N ILE A 178 -23.14 -0.69 17.38
CA ILE A 178 -23.76 -1.19 18.61
C ILE A 178 -24.67 -0.13 19.22
N GLY A 179 -24.20 1.10 19.35
CA GLY A 179 -24.95 2.20 19.98
C GLY A 179 -26.23 2.59 19.24
N THR A 180 -26.24 2.49 17.90
CA THR A 180 -27.42 2.72 17.07
C THR A 180 -28.34 1.50 16.99
N GLY A 181 -27.92 0.33 17.49
CA GLY A 181 -28.64 -0.93 17.36
C GLY A 181 -28.57 -1.56 15.96
N ALA A 182 -27.73 -1.02 15.07
CA ALA A 182 -27.48 -1.61 13.75
C ALA A 182 -26.79 -2.99 13.86
N TRP A 183 -26.01 -3.18 14.92
CA TRP A 183 -25.47 -4.48 15.32
C TRP A 183 -25.73 -4.74 16.81
N LYS A 184 -26.29 -5.89 17.12
CA LYS A 184 -26.54 -6.36 18.48
C LYS A 184 -25.75 -7.66 18.69
N PRO A 185 -24.48 -7.59 19.16
CA PRO A 185 -23.71 -8.80 19.44
C PRO A 185 -24.36 -9.60 20.58
N ALA A 186 -24.33 -10.93 20.46
CA ALA A 186 -24.87 -11.83 21.52
C ALA A 186 -24.07 -11.71 22.84
N ASN A 187 -22.82 -11.33 22.73
CA ASN A 187 -21.91 -11.02 23.85
C ASN A 187 -20.77 -10.13 23.33
N MET A 188 -19.93 -9.64 24.24
CA MET A 188 -18.77 -8.81 23.90
C MET A 188 -17.47 -9.62 23.89
N LYS A 189 -17.47 -10.82 23.28
CA LYS A 189 -16.27 -11.66 23.12
C LYS A 189 -15.76 -11.63 21.69
N ALA A 190 -14.45 -11.51 21.57
CA ALA A 190 -13.77 -11.52 20.27
C ALA A 190 -12.59 -12.50 20.24
N ALA A 191 -12.32 -13.07 19.08
CA ALA A 191 -11.14 -13.85 18.78
C ALA A 191 -10.37 -13.24 17.60
N ILE A 192 -9.06 -13.41 17.60
CA ILE A 192 -8.17 -12.86 16.56
C ILE A 192 -7.26 -13.95 16.05
N LEU A 193 -7.12 -14.04 14.73
CA LEU A 193 -6.14 -14.84 14.02
C LEU A 193 -5.21 -13.94 13.23
N VAL A 194 -3.92 -14.20 13.31
CA VAL A 194 -2.89 -13.47 12.56
C VAL A 194 -1.97 -14.41 11.81
N GLU A 195 -1.34 -13.91 10.74
CA GLU A 195 -0.24 -14.62 10.11
C GLU A 195 1.03 -14.61 10.97
N ASP A 196 1.87 -15.62 10.83
CA ASP A 196 3.14 -15.75 11.58
C ASP A 196 4.26 -14.90 10.98
N THR A 197 4.08 -13.57 11.05
CA THR A 197 5.04 -12.56 10.57
C THR A 197 5.09 -11.36 11.52
N ASP A 198 6.09 -10.47 11.33
CA ASP A 198 6.17 -9.21 12.09
C ASP A 198 4.92 -8.35 11.90
N PHE A 199 4.31 -8.38 10.69
CA PHE A 199 3.05 -7.69 10.43
C PHE A 199 1.92 -8.30 11.26
N GLY A 200 1.70 -9.61 11.16
CA GLY A 200 0.59 -10.28 11.83
C GLY A 200 0.63 -10.09 13.34
N ARG A 201 1.80 -10.25 13.95
CA ARG A 201 1.98 -10.05 15.41
C ARG A 201 1.67 -8.62 15.84
N GLY A 202 2.21 -7.62 15.13
CA GLY A 202 1.94 -6.20 15.41
C GLY A 202 0.46 -5.85 15.25
N TRP A 203 -0.19 -6.36 14.20
CA TRP A 203 -1.63 -6.16 14.00
C TRP A 203 -2.46 -6.83 15.11
N GLY A 204 -2.09 -8.04 15.52
CA GLY A 204 -2.77 -8.77 16.60
C GLY A 204 -2.74 -8.02 17.92
N GLU A 205 -1.57 -7.52 18.34
CA GLU A 205 -1.42 -6.70 19.55
C GLU A 205 -2.29 -5.44 19.49
N ALA A 206 -2.25 -4.72 18.38
CA ALA A 206 -3.01 -3.50 18.18
C ALA A 206 -4.53 -3.76 18.12
N ALA A 207 -4.95 -4.85 17.47
CA ALA A 207 -6.36 -5.23 17.37
C ALA A 207 -6.92 -5.65 18.73
N ILE A 208 -6.18 -6.42 19.57
CA ILE A 208 -6.57 -6.75 20.93
C ILE A 208 -6.82 -5.46 21.72
N LYS A 209 -5.88 -4.52 21.69
CA LYS A 209 -6.00 -3.25 22.39
C LYS A 209 -7.24 -2.47 21.95
N SER A 210 -7.40 -2.25 20.65
CA SER A 210 -8.50 -1.47 20.08
C SER A 210 -9.87 -2.08 20.37
N LEU A 211 -10.00 -3.39 20.22
CA LEU A 211 -11.25 -4.09 20.50
C LEU A 211 -11.57 -4.11 22.01
N SER A 212 -10.54 -4.25 22.86
CA SER A 212 -10.72 -4.13 24.32
C SER A 212 -11.20 -2.73 24.71
N GLU A 213 -10.63 -1.68 24.13
CA GLU A 213 -11.09 -0.29 24.31
C GLU A 213 -12.52 -0.06 23.75
N ALA A 214 -12.94 -0.87 22.78
CA ALA A 214 -14.31 -0.89 22.28
C ALA A 214 -15.29 -1.68 23.19
N GLY A 215 -14.79 -2.33 24.23
CA GLY A 215 -15.58 -3.07 25.24
C GLY A 215 -15.62 -4.58 25.01
N PHE A 216 -14.85 -5.12 24.09
CA PHE A 216 -14.77 -6.56 23.88
C PHE A 216 -13.79 -7.23 24.85
N GLU A 217 -14.16 -8.42 25.32
CA GLU A 217 -13.25 -9.38 25.95
C GLU A 217 -12.51 -10.11 24.82
N VAL A 218 -11.21 -9.83 24.67
CA VAL A 218 -10.40 -10.37 23.58
C VAL A 218 -9.35 -11.31 24.15
N GLU A 219 -9.37 -12.55 23.67
CA GLU A 219 -8.33 -13.52 24.02
C GLU A 219 -7.01 -13.24 23.29
N PRO A 220 -5.88 -13.81 23.75
CA PRO A 220 -4.65 -13.80 22.99
C PRO A 220 -4.88 -14.33 21.56
N TYR A 221 -4.27 -13.67 20.58
CA TYR A 221 -4.44 -14.06 19.18
C TYR A 221 -3.86 -15.45 18.89
N ASP A 222 -4.52 -16.16 17.97
CA ASP A 222 -3.99 -17.37 17.37
C ASP A 222 -3.10 -16.99 16.17
N VAL A 223 -2.19 -17.89 15.78
CA VAL A 223 -1.22 -17.67 14.71
C VAL A 223 -1.35 -18.76 13.67
N ALA A 224 -1.28 -18.41 12.37
CA ALA A 224 -1.25 -19.33 11.25
C ALA A 224 -0.08 -19.03 10.30
N ALA A 225 0.39 -20.01 9.57
CA ALA A 225 1.39 -19.80 8.53
C ALA A 225 0.84 -18.89 7.42
N LEU A 226 1.74 -18.17 6.73
CA LEU A 226 1.35 -17.27 5.62
C LEU A 226 0.63 -17.99 4.47
N ASP A 227 0.98 -19.24 4.25
CA ASP A 227 0.42 -20.13 3.22
C ASP A 227 -0.61 -21.13 3.77
N GLU A 228 -1.12 -20.91 4.99
CA GLU A 228 -2.13 -21.78 5.60
C GLU A 228 -3.40 -21.85 4.76
N THR A 229 -3.96 -23.04 4.64
CA THR A 229 -5.18 -23.29 3.88
C THR A 229 -6.30 -23.92 4.69
N GLU A 230 -5.99 -24.49 5.87
CA GLU A 230 -6.91 -25.30 6.68
C GLU A 230 -7.18 -24.70 8.05
N PHE A 231 -8.30 -24.00 8.18
CA PHE A 231 -8.70 -23.28 9.38
C PHE A 231 -9.79 -23.98 10.21
N GLY A 232 -10.22 -25.16 9.78
CA GLY A 232 -11.34 -25.90 10.39
C GLY A 232 -11.24 -26.08 11.92
N PRO A 233 -10.11 -26.62 12.45
CA PRO A 233 -9.95 -26.81 13.91
C PRO A 233 -10.02 -25.50 14.70
N LEU A 234 -9.43 -24.42 14.16
CA LEU A 234 -9.43 -23.10 14.79
C LEU A 234 -10.84 -22.49 14.83
N LEU A 235 -11.56 -22.57 13.73
CA LEU A 235 -12.93 -22.09 13.63
C LEU A 235 -13.88 -22.86 14.56
N LEU A 236 -13.67 -24.16 14.73
CA LEU A 236 -14.41 -24.96 15.74
C LEU A 236 -14.14 -24.45 17.17
N LYS A 237 -12.89 -24.08 17.49
CA LYS A 237 -12.53 -23.44 18.77
C LYS A 237 -13.30 -22.14 18.96
N TYR A 238 -13.35 -21.26 17.95
CA TYR A 238 -14.09 -19.99 18.04
C TYR A 238 -15.59 -20.20 18.19
N ARG A 239 -16.14 -21.17 17.46
CA ARG A 239 -17.56 -21.54 17.61
C ARG A 239 -17.88 -22.05 19.02
N ALA A 240 -17.03 -22.91 19.59
CA ALA A 240 -17.21 -23.43 20.94
C ALA A 240 -17.14 -22.34 22.01
N LYS A 241 -16.31 -21.31 21.80
CA LYS A 241 -16.21 -20.13 22.68
C LYS A 241 -17.38 -19.16 22.53
N GLY A 242 -18.17 -19.29 21.46
CA GLY A 242 -19.34 -18.46 21.19
C GLY A 242 -19.00 -16.98 21.00
N VAL A 243 -17.85 -16.65 20.38
CA VAL A 243 -17.44 -15.26 20.15
C VAL A 243 -18.41 -14.55 19.20
N SER A 244 -18.65 -13.25 19.41
CA SER A 244 -19.50 -12.42 18.56
C SER A 244 -18.72 -11.66 17.48
N LEU A 245 -17.40 -11.59 17.60
CA LEU A 245 -16.49 -10.95 16.64
C LEU A 245 -15.28 -11.85 16.38
N VAL A 246 -14.90 -11.99 15.13
CA VAL A 246 -13.64 -12.64 14.73
C VAL A 246 -12.88 -11.70 13.84
N GLY A 247 -11.63 -11.39 14.19
CA GLY A 247 -10.68 -10.67 13.36
C GLY A 247 -9.68 -11.65 12.73
N MET A 248 -9.40 -11.49 11.45
CA MET A 248 -8.37 -12.24 10.74
C MET A 248 -7.55 -11.32 9.86
N THR A 249 -6.22 -11.47 9.88
CA THR A 249 -5.33 -10.78 8.94
C THR A 249 -4.34 -11.72 8.29
N SER A 250 -4.11 -11.53 6.98
CA SER A 250 -3.04 -12.19 6.23
C SER A 250 -2.69 -11.40 4.96
N THR A 251 -1.39 -11.35 4.65
CA THR A 251 -0.86 -10.88 3.35
C THR A 251 -0.90 -11.98 2.27
N GLY A 252 -1.25 -13.21 2.65
CA GLY A 252 -1.50 -14.32 1.74
C GLY A 252 -2.92 -14.31 1.21
N SER A 253 -3.13 -13.99 -0.07
CA SER A 253 -4.46 -13.91 -0.69
C SER A 253 -5.27 -15.20 -0.56
N ILE A 254 -4.61 -16.34 -0.67
CA ILE A 254 -5.23 -17.68 -0.56
C ILE A 254 -5.63 -17.96 0.90
N ALA A 255 -4.77 -17.58 1.86
CA ALA A 255 -5.05 -17.81 3.29
C ALA A 255 -6.30 -17.02 3.74
N VAL A 256 -6.35 -15.70 3.50
CA VAL A 256 -7.51 -14.89 3.91
C VAL A 256 -8.79 -15.31 3.19
N ALA A 257 -8.71 -15.70 1.90
CA ALA A 257 -9.88 -16.19 1.16
C ALA A 257 -10.38 -17.54 1.67
N ASN A 258 -9.49 -18.49 1.96
CA ASN A 258 -9.87 -19.78 2.53
C ASN A 258 -10.43 -19.66 3.94
N PHE A 259 -9.84 -18.81 4.79
CA PHE A 259 -10.40 -18.52 6.10
C PHE A 259 -11.83 -17.98 5.97
N THR A 260 -12.04 -17.00 5.12
CA THR A 260 -13.38 -16.41 4.88
C THR A 260 -14.41 -17.45 4.42
N LYS A 261 -14.03 -18.35 3.49
CA LYS A 261 -14.90 -19.44 3.04
C LYS A 261 -15.23 -20.42 4.16
N GLN A 262 -14.22 -20.90 4.88
CA GLN A 262 -14.39 -21.87 5.97
C GLN A 262 -15.16 -21.27 7.14
N PHE A 263 -14.96 -19.97 7.44
CA PHE A 263 -15.75 -19.24 8.44
C PHE A 263 -17.25 -19.33 8.13
N ARG A 264 -17.64 -19.14 6.86
CA ARG A 264 -19.04 -19.28 6.42
C ARG A 264 -19.53 -20.73 6.43
N GLN A 265 -18.72 -21.66 5.93
CA GLN A 265 -19.05 -23.09 5.89
C GLN A 265 -19.26 -23.66 7.30
N GLN A 266 -18.46 -23.22 8.28
CA GLN A 266 -18.56 -23.63 9.68
C GLN A 266 -19.70 -22.92 10.43
N GLN A 267 -20.45 -22.03 9.78
CA GLN A 267 -21.58 -21.29 10.35
C GLN A 267 -21.22 -20.55 11.64
N ILE A 268 -20.07 -19.88 11.66
CA ILE A 268 -19.63 -19.11 12.81
C ILE A 268 -20.58 -17.93 13.02
N LYS A 269 -21.23 -17.85 14.20
CA LYS A 269 -22.21 -16.80 14.52
C LYS A 269 -21.50 -15.54 15.05
N ALA A 270 -20.61 -14.97 14.25
CA ALA A 270 -19.86 -13.77 14.59
C ALA A 270 -19.82 -12.79 13.40
N LEU A 271 -19.56 -11.53 13.66
CA LEU A 271 -19.12 -10.57 12.64
C LEU A 271 -17.67 -10.89 12.29
N LEU A 272 -17.32 -10.90 11.01
CA LEU A 272 -15.96 -11.13 10.52
C LEU A 272 -15.31 -9.81 10.15
N ILE A 273 -14.13 -9.54 10.72
CA ILE A 273 -13.16 -8.58 10.18
C ILE A 273 -12.20 -9.38 9.28
N ALA A 274 -12.30 -9.19 7.96
CA ALA A 274 -11.45 -9.85 6.98
C ALA A 274 -10.36 -8.88 6.50
N HIS A 275 -9.40 -8.56 7.40
CA HIS A 275 -8.30 -7.66 7.11
C HIS A 275 -7.38 -8.26 6.05
N GLY A 276 -7.03 -7.48 5.04
CA GLY A 276 -6.24 -7.93 3.89
C GLY A 276 -7.06 -8.45 2.71
N LEU A 277 -8.37 -8.70 2.86
CA LEU A 277 -9.17 -9.27 1.77
C LEU A 277 -9.21 -8.36 0.52
N THR A 278 -9.25 -7.04 0.68
CA THR A 278 -9.25 -6.06 -0.42
C THR A 278 -7.89 -5.69 -0.96
N TRP A 279 -6.81 -6.27 -0.43
CA TRP A 279 -5.47 -6.02 -0.95
C TRP A 279 -5.21 -6.69 -2.31
N PHE A 280 -6.12 -7.54 -2.77
CA PHE A 280 -6.08 -8.16 -4.10
C PHE A 280 -7.45 -8.05 -4.79
N SER A 281 -7.41 -7.70 -6.08
CA SER A 281 -8.61 -7.38 -6.87
C SER A 281 -9.53 -8.58 -7.08
N GLU A 282 -9.01 -9.81 -7.06
CA GLU A 282 -9.77 -11.04 -7.32
C GLU A 282 -10.50 -11.60 -6.08
N TRP A 283 -10.53 -10.87 -4.96
CA TRP A 283 -11.21 -11.36 -3.76
C TRP A 283 -12.66 -11.81 -4.00
N PRO A 284 -13.47 -11.14 -4.87
CA PRO A 284 -14.83 -11.61 -5.13
C PRO A 284 -14.88 -12.99 -5.79
N GLN A 285 -13.95 -13.27 -6.69
CA GLN A 285 -13.84 -14.57 -7.36
C GLN A 285 -13.33 -15.66 -6.40
N LEU A 286 -12.44 -15.28 -5.47
CA LEU A 286 -11.87 -16.21 -4.50
C LEU A 286 -12.84 -16.59 -3.39
N THR A 287 -13.72 -15.67 -2.97
CA THR A 287 -14.61 -15.88 -1.82
C THR A 287 -16.07 -16.09 -2.20
N GLY A 288 -16.52 -15.57 -3.36
CA GLY A 288 -17.94 -15.55 -3.74
C GLY A 288 -18.77 -14.91 -2.61
N ASP A 289 -19.92 -15.52 -2.32
CA ASP A 289 -20.83 -15.05 -1.25
C ASP A 289 -20.28 -15.24 0.18
N ALA A 290 -19.17 -15.94 0.36
CA ALA A 290 -18.61 -16.17 1.69
C ALA A 290 -18.15 -14.87 2.38
N SER A 291 -17.75 -13.87 1.61
CA SER A 291 -17.34 -12.56 2.13
C SER A 291 -18.53 -11.63 2.47
N ASN A 292 -19.76 -11.96 2.07
CA ASN A 292 -20.91 -11.11 2.39
C ASN A 292 -21.01 -10.86 3.91
N TYR A 293 -21.24 -9.60 4.27
CA TYR A 293 -21.31 -9.06 5.63
C TYR A 293 -19.98 -8.95 6.38
N ALA A 294 -18.86 -9.43 5.87
CA ALA A 294 -17.55 -9.14 6.46
C ALA A 294 -17.23 -7.65 6.36
N VAL A 295 -16.39 -7.15 7.26
CA VAL A 295 -15.93 -5.76 7.27
C VAL A 295 -14.41 -5.69 7.25
N ALA A 296 -13.85 -4.57 6.78
CA ALA A 296 -12.42 -4.27 6.84
C ALA A 296 -12.17 -2.75 6.90
N ILE A 297 -11.00 -2.39 7.46
CA ILE A 297 -10.40 -1.04 7.42
C ILE A 297 -8.95 -1.24 6.98
N ASP A 298 -8.73 -1.43 5.70
CA ASP A 298 -7.43 -1.82 5.19
C ASP A 298 -7.15 -1.34 3.78
N SER A 299 -8.01 -0.50 3.24
CA SER A 299 -7.85 0.06 1.90
C SER A 299 -8.57 1.38 1.77
N PRO A 300 -8.04 2.34 1.00
CA PRO A 300 -8.84 3.44 0.48
C PRO A 300 -9.93 2.92 -0.46
N TYR A 301 -10.97 3.71 -0.66
CA TYR A 301 -12.07 3.40 -1.59
C TYR A 301 -12.37 4.60 -2.47
N ALA A 302 -12.90 4.35 -3.67
CA ALA A 302 -13.22 5.39 -4.63
C ALA A 302 -14.50 6.15 -4.22
N ILE A 303 -14.33 7.21 -3.43
CA ILE A 303 -15.41 8.08 -2.95
C ILE A 303 -15.47 9.43 -3.68
N SER A 304 -14.46 9.77 -4.49
CA SER A 304 -14.42 10.99 -5.29
C SER A 304 -14.50 10.71 -6.80
N PRO A 305 -14.91 11.70 -7.62
CA PRO A 305 -14.87 11.58 -9.08
C PRO A 305 -13.47 11.30 -9.65
N GLU A 306 -12.43 11.93 -9.06
CA GLU A 306 -11.02 11.73 -9.45
C GLU A 306 -10.58 10.27 -9.26
N GLN A 307 -10.94 9.68 -8.12
CA GLN A 307 -10.65 8.27 -7.83
C GLN A 307 -11.40 7.31 -8.76
N LYS A 308 -12.66 7.60 -9.08
CA LYS A 308 -13.44 6.81 -10.04
C LYS A 308 -12.85 6.89 -11.45
N ALA A 309 -12.44 8.07 -11.90
CA ALA A 309 -11.78 8.25 -13.18
C ALA A 309 -10.45 7.48 -13.27
N TRP A 310 -9.69 7.42 -12.16
CA TRP A 310 -8.47 6.62 -12.11
C TRP A 310 -8.77 5.12 -12.24
N LEU A 311 -9.82 4.60 -11.58
CA LEU A 311 -10.24 3.19 -11.74
C LEU A 311 -10.57 2.86 -13.20
N ASP A 312 -11.31 3.74 -13.89
CA ASP A 312 -11.66 3.57 -15.29
C ASP A 312 -10.39 3.58 -16.17
N HIS A 313 -9.44 4.50 -15.90
CA HIS A 313 -8.17 4.58 -16.61
C HIS A 313 -7.32 3.31 -16.41
N TYR A 314 -7.20 2.83 -15.17
CA TYR A 314 -6.50 1.58 -14.86
C TYR A 314 -7.13 0.39 -15.59
N LYS A 315 -8.46 0.26 -15.51
CA LYS A 315 -9.21 -0.81 -16.18
C LYS A 315 -9.06 -0.76 -17.70
N GLN A 316 -9.09 0.43 -18.29
CA GLN A 316 -8.84 0.61 -19.73
C GLN A 316 -7.42 0.14 -20.12
N ARG A 317 -6.43 0.40 -19.27
CA ARG A 317 -5.02 0.06 -19.56
C ARG A 317 -4.72 -1.43 -19.39
N PHE A 318 -5.27 -2.08 -18.33
CA PHE A 318 -4.90 -3.44 -17.94
C PHE A 318 -6.01 -4.47 -18.10
N SER A 319 -7.24 -4.06 -18.47
CA SER A 319 -8.42 -4.94 -18.62
C SER A 319 -8.80 -5.71 -17.35
N THR A 320 -8.43 -5.17 -16.17
CA THR A 320 -8.74 -5.74 -14.85
C THR A 320 -9.04 -4.62 -13.87
N ASP A 321 -9.78 -4.93 -12.82
CA ASP A 321 -9.99 -4.00 -11.72
C ASP A 321 -8.74 -4.01 -10.80
N PRO A 322 -8.28 -2.85 -10.29
CA PRO A 322 -7.10 -2.78 -9.43
C PRO A 322 -7.41 -3.16 -7.97
N SER A 323 -6.40 -3.67 -7.27
CA SER A 323 -6.30 -3.48 -5.83
C SER A 323 -5.90 -2.03 -5.55
N ILE A 324 -6.72 -1.30 -4.80
CA ILE A 324 -6.39 0.10 -4.46
C ILE A 324 -5.21 0.13 -3.49
N ALA A 325 -5.15 -0.79 -2.52
CA ALA A 325 -4.07 -0.87 -1.56
C ALA A 325 -2.70 -1.14 -2.23
N ALA A 326 -2.65 -2.07 -3.18
CA ALA A 326 -1.41 -2.39 -3.89
C ALA A 326 -1.22 -1.48 -5.12
N GLY A 327 -2.11 -1.54 -6.11
CA GLY A 327 -1.95 -0.82 -7.37
C GLY A 327 -2.16 0.68 -7.25
N GLY A 328 -3.18 1.11 -6.50
CA GLY A 328 -3.52 2.53 -6.35
C GLY A 328 -2.49 3.29 -5.52
N ILE A 329 -2.11 2.79 -4.37
CA ILE A 329 -1.16 3.45 -3.47
C ILE A 329 0.24 3.47 -4.07
N THR A 330 0.67 2.40 -4.72
CA THR A 330 1.99 2.38 -5.39
C THR A 330 2.05 3.26 -6.63
N TYR A 331 0.90 3.47 -7.31
CA TYR A 331 0.78 4.53 -8.33
C TYR A 331 1.07 5.91 -7.73
N ASP A 332 0.43 6.25 -6.61
CA ASP A 332 0.66 7.54 -5.96
C ASP A 332 2.11 7.71 -5.50
N TYR A 333 2.73 6.67 -4.93
CA TYR A 333 4.14 6.73 -4.53
C TYR A 333 5.10 6.85 -5.70
N ALA A 334 4.83 6.20 -6.82
CA ALA A 334 5.63 6.37 -8.03
C ALA A 334 5.52 7.81 -8.56
N ARG A 335 4.32 8.40 -8.60
CA ARG A 335 4.12 9.80 -8.98
C ARG A 335 4.79 10.76 -7.99
N LEU A 336 4.66 10.52 -6.68
CA LEU A 336 5.34 11.27 -5.62
C LEU A 336 6.86 11.23 -5.82
N SER A 337 7.42 10.06 -6.10
CA SER A 337 8.86 9.87 -6.31
C SER A 337 9.38 10.70 -7.49
N ILE A 338 8.71 10.67 -8.63
CA ILE A 338 9.06 11.49 -9.81
C ILE A 338 8.99 12.98 -9.47
N LYS A 339 7.94 13.41 -8.79
CA LYS A 339 7.78 14.82 -8.37
C LYS A 339 8.86 15.24 -7.38
N ALA A 340 9.18 14.40 -6.41
CA ALA A 340 10.21 14.69 -5.40
C ALA A 340 11.60 14.83 -6.02
N ILE A 341 11.96 13.95 -6.95
CA ILE A 341 13.23 14.01 -7.67
C ILE A 341 13.33 15.30 -8.50
N ASN A 342 12.28 15.66 -9.24
CA ASN A 342 12.21 16.92 -9.99
C ASN A 342 12.29 18.15 -9.08
N GLN A 343 11.62 18.13 -7.93
CA GLN A 343 11.63 19.24 -6.97
C GLN A 343 12.98 19.40 -6.27
N ALA A 344 13.63 18.29 -5.90
CA ALA A 344 14.96 18.30 -5.30
C ALA A 344 16.04 18.72 -6.31
N GLY A 345 15.86 18.38 -7.58
CA GLY A 345 16.82 18.62 -8.66
C GLY A 345 18.15 17.89 -8.46
N THR A 346 18.22 16.95 -7.53
CA THR A 346 19.44 16.19 -7.16
C THR A 346 19.06 14.84 -6.56
N LEU A 347 20.02 13.91 -6.56
CA LEU A 347 19.95 12.62 -5.86
C LEU A 347 20.78 12.60 -4.59
N ASP A 348 21.29 13.74 -4.14
CA ASP A 348 21.95 13.85 -2.84
C ASP A 348 21.02 13.34 -1.74
N PHE A 349 21.49 12.37 -0.96
CA PHE A 349 20.70 11.63 0.01
C PHE A 349 19.98 12.53 1.02
N ASP A 350 20.70 13.51 1.58
CA ASP A 350 20.15 14.37 2.61
C ASP A 350 19.16 15.37 2.05
N LYS A 351 19.50 16.03 0.95
CA LYS A 351 18.63 17.02 0.29
C LYS A 351 17.34 16.38 -0.23
N LEU A 352 17.45 15.20 -0.85
CA LEU A 352 16.30 14.50 -1.38
C LEU A 352 15.36 14.03 -0.25
N ALA A 353 15.92 13.45 0.82
CA ALA A 353 15.13 13.05 2.00
C ALA A 353 14.45 14.25 2.67
N ASP A 354 15.13 15.38 2.82
CA ASP A 354 14.53 16.59 3.39
C ASP A 354 13.46 17.19 2.47
N THR A 355 13.65 17.12 1.15
CA THR A 355 12.62 17.53 0.16
C THR A 355 11.35 16.69 0.31
N ILE A 356 11.48 15.36 0.36
CA ILE A 356 10.34 14.44 0.50
C ILE A 356 9.61 14.69 1.81
N ARG A 357 10.33 14.84 2.94
CA ARG A 357 9.74 15.09 4.26
C ARG A 357 8.96 16.41 4.30
N GLY A 358 9.48 17.45 3.65
CA GLY A 358 8.86 18.78 3.62
C GLY A 358 7.78 18.97 2.56
N MET A 359 7.56 17.98 1.68
CA MET A 359 6.66 18.09 0.54
C MET A 359 5.34 17.34 0.78
N PRO A 360 4.24 18.02 1.15
CA PRO A 360 2.92 17.41 1.10
C PRO A 360 2.59 17.04 -0.35
N TYR A 361 2.13 15.83 -0.57
CA TYR A 361 1.75 15.37 -1.90
C TYR A 361 0.29 14.94 -1.94
N LYS A 362 -0.53 15.64 -2.75
CA LYS A 362 -1.87 15.21 -3.07
C LYS A 362 -1.80 14.18 -4.20
N GLY A 363 -1.98 12.91 -3.83
CA GLY A 363 -2.17 11.81 -4.78
C GLY A 363 -3.63 11.68 -5.21
N VAL A 364 -3.92 10.65 -5.96
CA VAL A 364 -5.29 10.26 -6.31
C VAL A 364 -6.01 9.69 -5.08
N TRP A 365 -5.31 8.87 -4.31
CA TRP A 365 -5.92 8.09 -3.23
C TRP A 365 -5.86 8.78 -1.88
N ASN A 366 -4.77 9.50 -1.59
CA ASN A 366 -4.57 10.14 -0.29
C ASN A 366 -3.80 11.46 -0.40
N MET A 367 -3.80 12.21 0.70
CA MET A 367 -2.83 13.25 0.96
C MET A 367 -1.65 12.63 1.72
N TYR A 368 -0.47 12.64 1.12
CA TYR A 368 0.75 12.10 1.71
C TYR A 368 1.50 13.20 2.45
N ARG A 369 1.66 13.00 3.74
CA ARG A 369 2.46 13.84 4.64
C ARG A 369 3.29 12.93 5.52
N TRP A 370 4.52 13.31 5.75
CA TRP A 370 5.45 12.55 6.57
C TRP A 370 5.56 13.16 7.94
N SER A 371 5.50 12.33 8.97
CA SER A 371 5.71 12.79 10.34
C SER A 371 7.15 13.24 10.55
N THR A 372 7.35 14.23 11.41
CA THR A 372 8.67 14.66 11.88
C THR A 372 9.02 14.08 13.26
N GLU A 373 7.98 13.60 13.98
CA GLU A 373 8.10 13.05 15.32
C GLU A 373 6.98 12.05 15.60
N PRO A 374 7.11 11.16 16.59
CA PRO A 374 6.02 10.30 17.02
C PRO A 374 4.81 11.08 17.50
N GLY A 375 3.61 10.61 17.15
CA GLY A 375 2.34 11.24 17.52
C GLY A 375 1.14 10.32 17.27
N PRO A 376 -0.09 10.84 17.43
CA PRO A 376 -1.31 10.03 17.32
C PRO A 376 -1.59 9.55 15.89
N ASN A 377 -1.02 10.20 14.88
CA ASN A 377 -1.27 9.90 13.46
C ASN A 377 -0.11 9.18 12.77
N ALA A 378 1.01 9.00 13.46
CA ALA A 378 2.19 8.25 13.02
C ALA A 378 3.09 7.96 14.22
N LEU A 379 3.74 6.80 14.26
CA LEU A 379 4.57 6.39 15.41
C LEU A 379 6.03 6.81 15.28
N ALA A 380 6.46 7.29 14.10
CA ALA A 380 7.87 7.60 13.84
C ALA A 380 8.03 8.77 12.89
N PRO A 381 9.18 9.45 12.91
CA PRO A 381 9.60 10.32 11.80
C PRO A 381 9.62 9.55 10.49
N ASN A 382 9.26 10.20 9.37
CA ASN A 382 9.14 9.59 8.04
C ASN A 382 8.10 8.45 7.92
N GLU A 383 7.21 8.30 8.87
CA GLU A 383 6.01 7.50 8.69
C GLU A 383 4.90 8.38 8.09
N VAL A 384 4.13 7.83 7.16
CA VAL A 384 2.99 8.54 6.58
C VAL A 384 1.91 8.79 7.64
N MET A 385 1.37 10.00 7.66
CA MET A 385 0.40 10.42 8.67
C MET A 385 -1.02 10.06 8.24
N THR A 386 -1.79 9.46 9.14
CA THR A 386 -3.24 9.29 8.97
C THR A 386 -3.97 10.63 9.12
N GLY A 387 -5.18 10.71 8.57
CA GLY A 387 -6.03 11.90 8.66
C GLY A 387 -7.40 11.68 8.03
N GLY A 388 -8.22 12.74 7.99
CA GLY A 388 -9.45 12.73 7.23
C GLY A 388 -9.19 12.63 5.71
N PHE A 389 -10.26 12.41 4.95
CA PHE A 389 -10.18 12.31 3.49
C PHE A 389 -9.47 13.52 2.87
N MET A 390 -8.42 13.25 2.09
CA MET A 390 -7.53 14.25 1.48
C MET A 390 -6.86 15.22 2.47
N GLN A 391 -6.75 14.84 3.74
CA GLN A 391 -5.98 15.55 4.77
C GLN A 391 -4.77 14.74 5.24
N GLY A 392 -4.85 13.42 5.14
CA GLY A 392 -3.82 12.45 5.46
C GLY A 392 -4.13 11.12 4.78
N PHE A 393 -3.52 10.06 5.26
CA PHE A 393 -3.84 8.71 4.83
C PHE A 393 -5.16 8.28 5.46
N PHE A 394 -6.18 8.04 4.63
CA PHE A 394 -7.56 7.85 5.05
C PHE A 394 -8.05 6.43 4.80
N PHE A 395 -8.62 5.83 5.85
CA PHE A 395 -9.17 4.48 5.82
C PHE A 395 -10.63 4.49 6.28
N PRO A 396 -11.60 4.39 5.39
CA PRO A 396 -12.98 4.13 5.76
C PRO A 396 -13.18 2.65 6.11
N MET A 397 -14.16 2.35 6.98
CA MET A 397 -14.62 0.97 7.10
C MET A 397 -15.52 0.60 5.93
N ALA A 398 -15.20 -0.50 5.27
CA ALA A 398 -16.03 -1.10 4.25
C ALA A 398 -16.69 -2.39 4.72
N GLN A 399 -17.85 -2.69 4.14
CA GLN A 399 -18.54 -3.98 4.26
C GLN A 399 -18.67 -4.63 2.91
N PHE A 400 -18.39 -5.92 2.83
CA PHE A 400 -18.47 -6.69 1.59
C PHE A 400 -19.89 -7.20 1.36
N MET A 401 -20.45 -6.92 0.17
CA MET A 401 -21.80 -7.35 -0.24
C MET A 401 -21.86 -7.56 -1.75
N GLY A 402 -22.24 -8.76 -2.18
CA GLY A 402 -22.45 -9.07 -3.61
C GLY A 402 -21.21 -8.80 -4.48
N GLY A 403 -20.01 -9.14 -3.98
CA GLY A 403 -18.75 -8.93 -4.67
C GLY A 403 -18.27 -7.47 -4.72
N LYS A 404 -18.87 -6.59 -3.90
CA LYS A 404 -18.46 -5.17 -3.76
C LYS A 404 -18.11 -4.85 -2.32
N ALA A 405 -17.12 -3.98 -2.15
CA ALA A 405 -16.80 -3.37 -0.87
C ALA A 405 -17.49 -1.99 -0.79
N ASN A 406 -18.46 -1.84 0.11
CA ASN A 406 -19.20 -0.61 0.30
C ASN A 406 -18.72 0.11 1.55
N VAL A 407 -18.45 1.41 1.46
CA VAL A 407 -18.10 2.22 2.62
C VAL A 407 -19.32 2.32 3.54
N VAL A 408 -19.17 1.88 4.79
CA VAL A 408 -20.21 1.90 5.82
C VAL A 408 -19.89 2.87 6.96
N TYR A 409 -18.66 3.39 7.03
CA TYR A 409 -18.21 4.39 8.00
C TYR A 409 -16.96 5.13 7.46
N PRO A 410 -16.80 6.45 7.70
CA PRO A 410 -17.74 7.33 8.40
C PRO A 410 -18.97 7.66 7.54
N THR A 411 -20.04 8.11 8.20
CA THR A 411 -21.35 8.37 7.58
C THR A 411 -21.29 9.36 6.42
N GLU A 412 -20.41 10.36 6.46
CA GLU A 412 -20.25 11.38 5.41
C GLU A 412 -19.79 10.83 4.06
N TYR A 413 -19.09 9.67 4.06
CA TYR A 413 -18.60 8.99 2.85
C TYR A 413 -19.31 7.67 2.59
N GLN A 414 -20.37 7.39 3.34
CA GLN A 414 -21.10 6.14 3.26
C GLN A 414 -21.71 5.90 1.88
N THR A 415 -21.43 4.73 1.28
CA THR A 415 -22.00 4.30 0.01
C THR A 415 -23.15 3.31 0.19
N ALA A 416 -23.21 2.64 1.35
CA ALA A 416 -24.32 1.79 1.78
C ALA A 416 -24.41 1.77 3.32
N PRO A 417 -25.59 1.57 3.92
CA PRO A 417 -25.71 1.38 5.36
C PRO A 417 -25.00 0.07 5.78
N PHE A 418 -24.48 0.05 7.03
CA PHE A 418 -24.01 -1.19 7.61
C PHE A 418 -25.19 -2.15 7.82
N GLU A 419 -25.02 -3.41 7.43
CA GLU A 419 -25.99 -4.48 7.63
C GLU A 419 -25.42 -5.56 8.55
N ALA A 420 -26.09 -5.78 9.70
CA ALA A 420 -25.73 -6.91 10.55
C ALA A 420 -25.96 -8.23 9.82
N PRO A 421 -25.03 -9.18 9.87
CA PRO A 421 -25.21 -10.51 9.27
C PRO A 421 -26.54 -11.13 9.71
N PRO A 422 -27.35 -11.72 8.79
CA PRO A 422 -28.66 -12.24 9.12
C PRO A 422 -28.65 -13.36 10.17
N TRP A 423 -27.55 -14.11 10.25
CA TRP A 423 -27.35 -15.15 11.28
C TRP A 423 -27.03 -14.62 12.68
N LEU A 424 -26.85 -13.29 12.82
CA LEU A 424 -26.67 -12.60 14.11
C LEU A 424 -27.96 -11.90 14.57
N LYS A 425 -28.97 -11.87 13.71
CA LYS A 425 -30.30 -11.39 14.11
C LYS A 425 -30.94 -12.51 14.91
N ALA A 426 -31.10 -12.29 16.21
CA ALA A 426 -31.76 -13.21 17.13
C ALA A 426 -33.23 -13.39 16.78
#